data_79ee61f3a32f2feb4247a4ff1fb64191
#
_entry.id   79ee61f3a32f2feb4247a4ff1fb64191
#
_cell.length_a   1.000
_cell.length_b   1.000
_cell.length_c   1.000
_cell.angle_alpha   90.00
_cell.angle_beta   90.00
_cell.angle_gamma   90.00
#
_symmetry.space_group_name_H-M   'P 1'
#
loop_
_entity.id
_entity.type
_entity.pdbx_description
1 polymer ?
#
loop_
_entity_poly.entity_id
_entity_poly.type
_entity_poly.pdbx_seq_one_letter_code
_entity_poly.pdbx_strand_id
1 'polypeptide(L)'
;GDYEKDVLPLLDDLFLKNNIQIVVGGSGLYVDAILKGFDDFPEVSAEIKSEIDQNYEENGFEYLQEKLQQLDPFYFDFLKTTNPQTLVNQQRMKRFIGVSMAANAPYSSFLNQDKNKRNFTPILIGLEAPREIMYDRINKRVDLMMNSGLLLEVANLKEHQQLNALQTVGYRELFDYLDEKISLTDAIEEIKKNTRRFAKRQITWFQRNEATKWFSYQES
;
A
#
# COMPACT_ATOMS: atom_id res chain seq x y z
N GLY A 1 8.22 -8.67 4.35
CA GLY A 1 7.97 -8.71 2.89
C GLY A 1 9.27 -8.53 2.13
N ASP A 2 9.25 -8.73 0.81
CA ASP A 2 10.47 -8.70 -0.01
C ASP A 2 11.26 -7.40 0.16
N TYR A 3 10.57 -6.25 0.13
CA TYR A 3 11.20 -4.96 0.39
C TYR A 3 11.98 -4.91 1.73
N GLU A 4 11.44 -5.47 2.80
CA GLU A 4 12.10 -5.52 4.10
C GLU A 4 13.36 -6.39 4.05
N LYS A 5 13.26 -7.54 3.36
CA LYS A 5 14.38 -8.48 3.17
C LYS A 5 15.52 -7.88 2.35
N ASP A 6 15.19 -6.99 1.42
CA ASP A 6 16.19 -6.35 0.56
C ASP A 6 16.81 -5.13 1.23
N VAL A 7 15.99 -4.30 1.91
CA VAL A 7 16.44 -3.00 2.43
C VAL A 7 17.28 -3.13 3.72
N LEU A 8 17.00 -4.11 4.59
CA LEU A 8 17.76 -4.23 5.85
C LEU A 8 19.22 -4.61 5.64
N PRO A 9 19.57 -5.62 4.83
CA PRO A 9 20.96 -5.91 4.50
C PRO A 9 21.66 -4.72 3.82
N LEU A 10 20.97 -4.02 2.94
CA LEU A 10 21.50 -2.82 2.30
C LEU A 10 21.84 -1.73 3.34
N LEU A 11 20.97 -1.51 4.32
CA LEU A 11 21.23 -0.56 5.39
C LEU A 11 22.42 -0.98 6.25
N ASP A 12 22.55 -2.27 6.56
CA ASP A 12 23.71 -2.79 7.30
C ASP A 12 25.01 -2.51 6.55
N ASP A 13 25.07 -2.77 5.24
CA ASP A 13 26.22 -2.48 4.39
C ASP A 13 26.54 -0.97 4.32
N LEU A 14 25.51 -0.13 4.29
CA LEU A 14 25.67 1.33 4.26
C LEU A 14 26.17 1.86 5.61
N PHE A 15 25.71 1.30 6.73
CA PHE A 15 26.18 1.68 8.06
C PHE A 15 27.65 1.30 8.32
N LEU A 16 28.20 0.31 7.62
CA LEU A 16 29.65 0.03 7.64
C LEU A 16 30.47 1.20 7.08
N LYS A 17 29.88 2.02 6.21
CA LYS A 17 30.56 3.15 5.54
C LYS A 17 30.32 4.48 6.25
N ASN A 18 29.10 4.70 6.75
CA ASN A 18 28.71 5.95 7.40
C ASN A 18 27.73 5.69 8.54
N ASN A 19 27.95 6.31 9.69
CA ASN A 19 27.09 6.18 10.86
C ASN A 19 25.70 6.80 10.71
N ILE A 20 25.49 7.60 9.69
CA ILE A 20 24.20 8.25 9.38
C ILE A 20 23.77 7.86 7.97
N GLN A 21 22.55 7.38 7.85
CA GLN A 21 21.92 7.05 6.58
C GLN A 21 20.61 7.82 6.44
N ILE A 22 20.35 8.34 5.25
CA ILE A 22 19.10 9.06 4.94
C ILE A 22 18.23 8.18 4.06
N VAL A 23 17.03 7.86 4.55
CA VAL A 23 16.02 7.11 3.79
C VAL A 23 14.88 8.07 3.46
N VAL A 24 14.59 8.23 2.17
CA VAL A 24 13.56 9.16 1.67
C VAL A 24 12.46 8.37 0.98
N GLY A 25 11.21 8.67 1.32
CA GLY A 25 10.06 8.04 0.68
C GLY A 25 8.72 8.52 1.19
N GLY A 26 7.66 8.13 0.50
CA GLY A 26 6.29 8.49 0.83
C GLY A 26 5.36 7.28 1.04
N SER A 27 5.87 6.06 0.94
CA SER A 27 5.09 4.85 1.20
C SER A 27 5.14 4.49 2.69
N GLY A 28 4.04 4.74 3.41
CA GLY A 28 3.97 4.48 4.84
C GLY A 28 4.25 3.02 5.21
N LEU A 29 3.78 2.06 4.38
CA LEU A 29 4.07 0.64 4.60
C LEU A 29 5.56 0.32 4.48
N TYR A 30 6.28 0.91 3.53
CA TYR A 30 7.72 0.69 3.40
C TYR A 30 8.51 1.31 4.55
N VAL A 31 8.08 2.48 5.02
CA VAL A 31 8.66 3.10 6.22
C VAL A 31 8.41 2.23 7.45
N ASP A 32 7.20 1.72 7.65
CA ASP A 32 6.89 0.81 8.76
C ASP A 32 7.68 -0.51 8.67
N ALA A 33 7.91 -1.04 7.46
CA ALA A 33 8.75 -2.23 7.24
C ALA A 33 10.18 -2.02 7.76
N ILE A 34 10.78 -0.85 7.48
CA ILE A 34 12.13 -0.51 7.97
C ILE A 34 12.11 -0.32 9.49
N LEU A 35 11.14 0.41 10.01
CA LEU A 35 11.12 0.82 11.42
C LEU A 35 10.72 -0.31 12.38
N LYS A 36 9.66 -1.02 12.03
CA LYS A 36 8.98 -1.98 12.91
C LYS A 36 9.08 -3.43 12.43
N GLY A 37 9.30 -3.62 11.12
CA GLY A 37 9.13 -4.92 10.47
C GLY A 37 7.67 -5.32 10.31
N PHE A 38 7.45 -6.34 9.52
CA PHE A 38 6.16 -6.99 9.37
C PHE A 38 6.17 -8.37 10.02
N ASP A 39 4.99 -8.84 10.40
CA ASP A 39 4.83 -10.21 10.85
C ASP A 39 5.16 -11.18 9.69
N ASP A 40 5.81 -12.28 10.01
CA ASP A 40 6.14 -13.31 9.04
C ASP A 40 4.91 -14.22 8.84
N PHE A 41 4.49 -14.30 7.58
CA PHE A 41 3.38 -15.14 7.18
C PHE A 41 3.88 -16.24 6.25
N PRO A 42 3.29 -17.44 6.32
CA PRO A 42 3.59 -18.51 5.38
C PRO A 42 3.25 -18.09 3.95
N GLU A 43 3.98 -18.66 3.01
CA GLU A 43 3.67 -18.48 1.59
C GLU A 43 2.36 -19.18 1.25
N VAL A 44 1.48 -18.47 0.55
CA VAL A 44 0.19 -19.02 0.08
C VAL A 44 0.39 -19.53 -1.33
N SER A 45 0.19 -20.81 -1.54
CA SER A 45 0.35 -21.44 -2.84
C SER A 45 -0.65 -20.93 -3.88
N ALA A 46 -0.35 -21.17 -5.16
CA ALA A 46 -1.23 -20.78 -6.25
C ALA A 46 -2.57 -21.54 -6.21
N GLU A 47 -2.54 -22.80 -5.78
CA GLU A 47 -3.72 -23.65 -5.64
C GLU A 47 -4.68 -23.08 -4.61
N ILE A 48 -4.19 -22.70 -3.41
CA ILE A 48 -5.02 -22.07 -2.36
C ILE A 48 -5.60 -20.75 -2.85
N LYS A 49 -4.81 -19.92 -3.56
CA LYS A 49 -5.32 -18.66 -4.12
C LYS A 49 -6.43 -18.92 -5.12
N SER A 50 -6.24 -19.88 -6.03
CA SER A 50 -7.24 -20.25 -7.03
C SER A 50 -8.52 -20.80 -6.41
N GLU A 51 -8.40 -21.64 -5.38
CA GLU A 51 -9.55 -22.15 -4.63
C GLU A 51 -10.38 -21.03 -3.99
N ILE A 52 -9.70 -20.07 -3.34
CA ILE A 52 -10.37 -18.93 -2.70
C ILE A 52 -11.02 -18.03 -3.76
N ASP A 53 -10.34 -17.79 -4.88
CA ASP A 53 -10.83 -16.96 -5.97
C ASP A 53 -12.09 -17.56 -6.60
N GLN A 54 -12.07 -18.85 -6.92
CA GLN A 54 -13.23 -19.56 -7.48
C GLN A 54 -14.43 -19.53 -6.54
N ASN A 55 -14.24 -19.88 -5.27
CA ASN A 55 -15.33 -19.86 -4.30
C ASN A 55 -15.89 -18.44 -4.07
N TYR A 56 -15.03 -17.42 -4.16
CA TYR A 56 -15.48 -16.03 -4.08
C TYR A 56 -16.30 -15.61 -5.30
N GLU A 57 -15.93 -16.05 -6.50
CA GLU A 57 -16.71 -15.77 -7.73
C GLU A 57 -18.10 -16.41 -7.66
N GLU A 58 -18.21 -17.60 -7.08
CA GLU A 58 -19.47 -18.32 -6.96
C GLU A 58 -20.38 -17.79 -5.83
N ASN A 59 -19.79 -17.42 -4.69
CA ASN A 59 -20.55 -17.17 -3.44
C ASN A 59 -20.29 -15.75 -2.84
N GLY A 60 -19.44 -14.94 -3.46
CA GLY A 60 -19.21 -13.56 -3.03
C GLY A 60 -18.59 -13.39 -1.64
N PHE A 61 -18.93 -12.28 -0.99
CA PHE A 61 -18.41 -11.95 0.35
C PHE A 61 -18.91 -12.86 1.46
N GLU A 62 -20.06 -13.50 1.28
CA GLU A 62 -20.62 -14.44 2.26
C GLU A 62 -19.65 -15.60 2.51
N TYR A 63 -19.14 -16.21 1.44
CA TYR A 63 -18.09 -17.23 1.55
C TYR A 63 -16.85 -16.74 2.32
N LEU A 64 -16.35 -15.54 2.00
CA LEU A 64 -15.15 -15.03 2.67
C LEU A 64 -15.38 -14.81 4.18
N GLN A 65 -16.55 -14.32 4.55
CA GLN A 65 -16.89 -14.07 5.95
C GLN A 65 -17.05 -15.36 6.72
N GLU A 66 -17.81 -16.31 6.19
CA GLU A 66 -18.00 -17.62 6.79
C GLU A 66 -16.68 -18.39 6.92
N LYS A 67 -15.86 -18.38 5.85
CA LYS A 67 -14.57 -19.07 5.84
C LYS A 67 -13.61 -18.49 6.87
N LEU A 68 -13.52 -17.15 6.98
CA LEU A 68 -12.69 -16.53 8.00
C LEU A 68 -13.22 -16.82 9.40
N GLN A 69 -14.52 -16.80 9.60
CA GLN A 69 -15.14 -17.13 10.90
C GLN A 69 -14.86 -18.58 11.30
N GLN A 70 -14.80 -19.52 10.36
CA GLN A 70 -14.43 -20.91 10.62
C GLN A 70 -12.94 -21.07 10.96
N LEU A 71 -12.05 -20.40 10.23
CA LEU A 71 -10.60 -20.55 10.37
C LEU A 71 -10.03 -19.75 11.55
N ASP A 72 -10.61 -18.59 11.84
CA ASP A 72 -10.18 -17.69 12.91
C ASP A 72 -11.38 -16.90 13.49
N PRO A 73 -12.21 -17.54 14.31
CA PRO A 73 -13.39 -16.90 14.93
C PRO A 73 -13.02 -15.65 15.74
N PHE A 74 -11.90 -15.73 16.47
CA PHE A 74 -11.44 -14.63 17.31
C PHE A 74 -11.09 -13.38 16.47
N TYR A 75 -10.37 -13.56 15.38
CA TYR A 75 -9.99 -12.45 14.52
C TYR A 75 -11.18 -11.89 13.74
N PHE A 76 -12.11 -12.74 13.33
CA PHE A 76 -13.37 -12.32 12.71
C PHE A 76 -14.18 -11.40 13.64
N ASP A 77 -14.39 -11.81 14.90
CA ASP A 77 -15.12 -11.02 15.88
C ASP A 77 -14.40 -9.73 16.25
N PHE A 78 -13.06 -9.77 16.34
CA PHE A 78 -12.23 -8.59 16.51
C PHE A 78 -12.43 -7.59 15.38
N LEU A 79 -12.39 -8.04 14.12
CA LEU A 79 -12.61 -7.17 12.97
C LEU A 79 -14.03 -6.61 12.94
N LYS A 80 -15.02 -7.41 13.24
CA LYS A 80 -16.42 -7.00 13.29
C LYS A 80 -16.65 -5.84 14.27
N THR A 81 -15.92 -5.85 15.37
CA THR A 81 -16.04 -4.84 16.43
C THR A 81 -15.17 -3.60 16.17
N THR A 82 -13.93 -3.81 15.69
CA THR A 82 -12.93 -2.71 15.61
C THR A 82 -12.79 -2.10 14.21
N ASN A 83 -13.03 -2.89 13.16
CA ASN A 83 -12.84 -2.45 11.77
C ASN A 83 -13.73 -3.23 10.78
N PRO A 84 -15.05 -3.08 10.85
CA PRO A 84 -16.00 -3.82 10.01
C PRO A 84 -15.79 -3.61 8.51
N GLN A 85 -15.21 -2.48 8.11
CA GLN A 85 -14.86 -2.22 6.70
C GLN A 85 -13.85 -3.21 6.12
N THR A 86 -13.08 -3.87 6.97
CA THR A 86 -12.14 -4.91 6.53
C THR A 86 -12.88 -6.16 6.04
N LEU A 87 -14.03 -6.49 6.64
CA LEU A 87 -14.83 -7.66 6.25
C LEU A 87 -15.49 -7.56 4.86
N VAL A 88 -15.50 -6.36 4.28
CA VAL A 88 -15.93 -6.11 2.88
C VAL A 88 -14.75 -5.73 1.98
N ASN A 89 -13.52 -5.95 2.42
CA ASN A 89 -12.34 -5.77 1.61
C ASN A 89 -11.85 -7.11 1.07
N GLN A 90 -12.16 -7.40 -0.18
CA GLN A 90 -11.86 -8.67 -0.85
C GLN A 90 -10.39 -9.09 -0.69
N GLN A 91 -9.44 -8.20 -0.99
CA GLN A 91 -8.02 -8.54 -0.96
C GLN A 91 -7.54 -8.92 0.44
N ARG A 92 -8.00 -8.18 1.47
CA ARG A 92 -7.65 -8.49 2.86
C ARG A 92 -8.25 -9.81 3.31
N MET A 93 -9.53 -10.03 3.03
CA MET A 93 -10.22 -11.26 3.40
C MET A 93 -9.56 -12.48 2.75
N LYS A 94 -9.30 -12.43 1.44
CA LYS A 94 -8.58 -13.50 0.73
C LYS A 94 -7.18 -13.74 1.32
N ARG A 95 -6.48 -12.68 1.75
CA ARG A 95 -5.18 -12.79 2.43
C ARG A 95 -5.27 -13.52 3.76
N PHE A 96 -6.23 -13.16 4.62
CA PHE A 96 -6.41 -13.78 5.94
C PHE A 96 -6.71 -15.27 5.80
N ILE A 97 -7.66 -15.61 4.93
CA ILE A 97 -8.05 -16.97 4.63
C ILE A 97 -6.88 -17.76 4.05
N GLY A 98 -6.21 -17.22 3.05
CA GLY A 98 -5.08 -17.86 2.40
C GLY A 98 -3.94 -18.21 3.35
N VAL A 99 -3.58 -17.28 4.24
CA VAL A 99 -2.57 -17.52 5.29
C VAL A 99 -3.04 -18.61 6.26
N SER A 100 -4.29 -18.55 6.71
CA SER A 100 -4.82 -19.56 7.63
C SER A 100 -4.86 -20.95 7.00
N MET A 101 -5.24 -21.06 5.74
CA MET A 101 -5.27 -22.34 5.00
C MET A 101 -3.84 -22.88 4.78
N ALA A 102 -2.91 -22.02 4.35
CA ALA A 102 -1.53 -22.42 4.10
C ALA A 102 -0.81 -22.93 5.36
N ALA A 103 -1.10 -22.31 6.50
CA ALA A 103 -0.48 -22.66 7.78
C ALA A 103 -1.26 -23.74 8.57
N ASN A 104 -2.49 -24.02 8.20
CA ASN A 104 -3.44 -24.78 9.02
C ASN A 104 -3.55 -24.23 10.46
N ALA A 105 -3.54 -22.88 10.59
CA ALA A 105 -3.56 -22.16 11.86
C ALA A 105 -4.32 -20.83 11.71
N PRO A 106 -4.88 -20.28 12.81
CA PRO A 106 -5.55 -18.99 12.76
C PRO A 106 -4.63 -17.86 12.27
N TYR A 107 -5.14 -16.95 11.45
CA TYR A 107 -4.38 -15.78 10.99
C TYR A 107 -3.85 -14.93 12.15
N SER A 108 -4.67 -14.78 13.20
CA SER A 108 -4.31 -14.03 14.41
C SER A 108 -3.08 -14.57 15.13
N SER A 109 -2.76 -15.85 14.99
CA SER A 109 -1.57 -16.45 15.62
C SER A 109 -0.24 -15.94 15.05
N PHE A 110 -0.26 -15.32 13.86
CA PHE A 110 0.91 -14.72 13.22
C PHE A 110 1.07 -13.23 13.53
N LEU A 111 0.08 -12.61 14.18
CA LEU A 111 0.11 -11.18 14.48
C LEU A 111 0.90 -10.87 15.74
N ASN A 112 1.56 -9.70 15.74
CA ASN A 112 2.28 -9.17 16.90
C ASN A 112 3.37 -10.11 17.45
N GLN A 113 4.00 -10.89 16.57
CA GLN A 113 5.17 -11.68 16.95
C GLN A 113 6.32 -10.76 17.38
N ASP A 114 7.17 -11.26 18.29
CA ASP A 114 8.35 -10.55 18.72
C ASP A 114 9.24 -10.25 17.51
N LYS A 115 9.38 -8.96 17.18
CA LYS A 115 10.17 -8.52 16.04
C LYS A 115 11.60 -8.24 16.49
N ASN A 116 12.54 -8.63 15.65
CA ASN A 116 13.95 -8.31 15.87
C ASN A 116 14.13 -6.80 16.03
N LYS A 117 14.76 -6.38 17.13
CA LYS A 117 15.10 -4.97 17.33
C LYS A 117 16.03 -4.53 16.20
N ARG A 118 15.78 -3.33 15.70
CA ARG A 118 16.67 -2.72 14.72
C ARG A 118 18.01 -2.34 15.38
N ASN A 119 19.11 -2.48 14.64
CA ASN A 119 20.45 -2.11 15.08
C ASN A 119 20.75 -0.61 14.92
N PHE A 120 19.75 0.19 14.55
CA PHE A 120 19.84 1.64 14.37
C PHE A 120 18.74 2.38 15.12
N THR A 121 18.98 3.67 15.38
CA THR A 121 17.98 4.56 15.97
C THR A 121 17.39 5.46 14.89
N PRO A 122 16.07 5.37 14.60
CA PRO A 122 15.46 6.21 13.60
C PRO A 122 15.20 7.63 14.11
N ILE A 123 15.45 8.63 13.26
CA ILE A 123 15.01 10.01 13.43
C ILE A 123 13.98 10.30 12.33
N LEU A 124 12.74 10.52 12.73
CA LEU A 124 11.64 10.71 11.79
C LEU A 124 11.45 12.19 11.50
N ILE A 125 11.58 12.54 10.22
CA ILE A 125 11.40 13.91 9.72
C ILE A 125 10.29 13.91 8.70
N GLY A 126 9.26 14.71 8.92
CA GLY A 126 8.17 14.96 7.99
C GLY A 126 8.26 16.35 7.39
N LEU A 127 7.97 16.47 6.11
CA LEU A 127 7.81 17.76 5.45
C LEU A 127 6.33 18.05 5.27
N GLU A 128 5.91 19.23 5.66
CA GLU A 128 4.54 19.69 5.49
C GLU A 128 4.45 20.97 4.67
N ALA A 129 3.31 21.19 4.07
CA ALA A 129 3.00 22.41 3.34
C ALA A 129 1.52 22.77 3.53
N PRO A 130 1.15 24.06 3.44
CA PRO A 130 -0.24 24.46 3.36
C PRO A 130 -0.96 23.67 2.24
N ARG A 131 -2.19 23.26 2.51
CA ARG A 131 -2.97 22.40 1.61
C ARG A 131 -3.08 22.97 0.20
N GLU A 132 -3.26 24.26 0.09
CA GLU A 132 -3.41 24.96 -1.18
C GLU A 132 -2.14 24.84 -2.04
N ILE A 133 -0.98 25.06 -1.41
CA ILE A 133 0.33 24.94 -2.09
C ILE A 133 0.57 23.51 -2.54
N MET A 134 0.28 22.54 -1.67
CA MET A 134 0.42 21.13 -2.01
C MET A 134 -0.48 20.73 -3.18
N TYR A 135 -1.73 21.21 -3.21
CA TYR A 135 -2.66 20.91 -4.29
C TYR A 135 -2.25 21.58 -5.61
N ASP A 136 -1.80 22.81 -5.57
CA ASP A 136 -1.26 23.49 -6.75
C ASP A 136 -0.07 22.72 -7.35
N ARG A 137 0.88 22.32 -6.50
CA ARG A 137 2.03 21.51 -6.94
C ARG A 137 1.64 20.17 -7.53
N ILE A 138 0.67 19.49 -6.92
CA ILE A 138 0.13 18.22 -7.44
C ILE A 138 -0.47 18.44 -8.83
N ASN A 139 -1.32 19.45 -8.99
CA ASN A 139 -1.96 19.73 -10.27
C ASN A 139 -0.92 20.06 -11.36
N LYS A 140 0.01 20.97 -11.07
CA LYS A 140 1.11 21.32 -11.99
C LYS A 140 1.97 20.11 -12.37
N ARG A 141 2.24 19.22 -11.40
CA ARG A 141 3.00 18.00 -11.67
C ARG A 141 2.26 17.08 -12.65
N VAL A 142 0.95 16.92 -12.50
CA VAL A 142 0.15 16.10 -13.43
C VAL A 142 0.20 16.72 -14.85
N ASP A 143 0.04 18.03 -14.96
CA ASP A 143 0.14 18.72 -16.26
C ASP A 143 1.51 18.53 -16.89
N LEU A 144 2.59 18.63 -16.11
CA LEU A 144 3.96 18.36 -16.59
C LEU A 144 4.15 16.90 -17.02
N MET A 145 3.62 15.94 -16.29
CA MET A 145 3.69 14.51 -16.66
C MET A 145 2.98 14.25 -18.01
N MET A 146 1.81 14.84 -18.20
CA MET A 146 1.09 14.75 -19.48
C MET A 146 1.91 15.34 -20.63
N ASN A 147 2.46 16.54 -20.45
CA ASN A 147 3.30 17.19 -21.43
C ASN A 147 4.62 16.45 -21.71
N SER A 148 5.10 15.66 -20.75
CA SER A 148 6.31 14.83 -20.87
C SER A 148 6.06 13.44 -21.44
N GLY A 149 4.83 13.14 -21.88
CA GLY A 149 4.53 11.91 -22.62
C GLY A 149 3.92 10.79 -21.78
N LEU A 150 3.36 11.07 -20.60
CA LEU A 150 2.72 10.06 -19.76
C LEU A 150 1.65 9.25 -20.54
N LEU A 151 0.87 9.87 -21.41
CA LEU A 151 -0.13 9.18 -22.21
C LEU A 151 0.50 8.13 -23.13
N LEU A 152 1.61 8.47 -23.78
CA LEU A 152 2.33 7.53 -24.66
C LEU A 152 2.94 6.36 -23.86
N GLU A 153 3.51 6.66 -22.69
CA GLU A 153 4.02 5.64 -21.77
C GLU A 153 2.93 4.63 -21.39
N VAL A 154 1.76 5.13 -20.99
CA VAL A 154 0.62 4.28 -20.59
C VAL A 154 0.06 3.50 -21.77
N ALA A 155 -0.03 4.12 -22.97
CA ALA A 155 -0.49 3.44 -24.17
C ALA A 155 0.41 2.24 -24.55
N ASN A 156 1.72 2.38 -24.40
CA ASN A 156 2.68 1.30 -24.64
C ASN A 156 2.56 0.14 -23.64
N LEU A 157 1.94 0.37 -22.49
CA LEU A 157 1.76 -0.63 -21.43
C LEU A 157 0.32 -1.19 -21.39
N LYS A 158 -0.53 -0.84 -22.35
CA LYS A 158 -1.95 -1.20 -22.34
C LYS A 158 -2.18 -2.71 -22.27
N GLU A 159 -1.40 -3.50 -22.99
CA GLU A 159 -1.49 -4.98 -22.98
C GLU A 159 -1.23 -5.59 -21.58
N HIS A 160 -0.58 -4.84 -20.70
CA HIS A 160 -0.22 -5.24 -19.35
C HIS A 160 -1.08 -4.55 -18.28
N GLN A 161 -2.17 -3.87 -18.64
CA GLN A 161 -2.97 -3.05 -17.73
C GLN A 161 -3.49 -3.80 -16.50
N GLN A 162 -3.66 -5.13 -16.57
CA GLN A 162 -4.11 -5.96 -15.44
C GLN A 162 -3.04 -6.21 -14.37
N LEU A 163 -1.76 -5.92 -14.67
CA LEU A 163 -0.68 -6.11 -13.70
C LEU A 163 -0.86 -5.17 -12.51
N ASN A 164 -0.71 -5.70 -11.31
CA ASN A 164 -0.91 -4.94 -10.07
C ASN A 164 -0.03 -3.68 -9.99
N ALA A 165 1.19 -3.71 -10.54
CA ALA A 165 2.10 -2.58 -10.58
C ALA A 165 1.54 -1.40 -11.40
N LEU A 166 0.69 -1.67 -12.40
CA LEU A 166 0.06 -0.66 -13.26
C LEU A 166 -1.31 -0.20 -12.73
N GLN A 167 -1.82 -0.82 -11.66
CA GLN A 167 -3.07 -0.43 -11.01
C GLN A 167 -2.84 0.75 -10.04
N THR A 168 -2.21 1.80 -10.51
CA THR A 168 -1.86 3.00 -9.73
C THR A 168 -2.50 4.26 -10.30
N VAL A 169 -2.52 5.32 -9.49
CA VAL A 169 -3.01 6.64 -9.93
C VAL A 169 -2.16 7.16 -11.08
N GLY A 170 -2.81 7.64 -12.11
CA GLY A 170 -2.21 8.08 -13.36
C GLY A 170 -2.36 7.04 -14.47
N TYR A 171 -2.08 5.78 -14.18
CA TYR A 171 -2.22 4.71 -15.17
C TYR A 171 -3.68 4.27 -15.33
N ARG A 172 -4.40 4.00 -14.24
CA ARG A 172 -5.80 3.54 -14.29
C ARG A 172 -6.70 4.51 -15.04
N GLU A 173 -6.59 5.78 -14.73
CA GLU A 173 -7.40 6.83 -15.35
C GLU A 173 -7.10 6.95 -16.85
N LEU A 174 -5.83 6.80 -17.26
CA LEU A 174 -5.46 6.81 -18.66
C LEU A 174 -5.82 5.51 -19.38
N PHE A 175 -5.80 4.35 -18.71
CA PHE A 175 -6.37 3.13 -19.28
C PHE A 175 -7.87 3.25 -19.51
N ASP A 176 -8.62 3.86 -18.59
CA ASP A 176 -10.05 4.14 -18.79
C ASP A 176 -10.31 5.08 -19.97
N TYR A 177 -9.42 6.06 -20.21
CA TYR A 177 -9.46 6.87 -21.42
C TYR A 177 -9.14 6.05 -22.69
N LEU A 178 -8.09 5.22 -22.68
CA LEU A 178 -7.71 4.36 -23.80
C LEU A 178 -8.75 3.26 -24.10
N ASP A 179 -9.59 2.93 -23.15
CA ASP A 179 -10.74 2.04 -23.28
C ASP A 179 -12.03 2.80 -23.66
N GLU A 180 -11.93 4.09 -23.97
CA GLU A 180 -13.05 4.97 -24.38
C GLU A 180 -14.17 5.13 -23.33
N LYS A 181 -13.86 4.84 -22.04
CA LYS A 181 -14.82 4.96 -20.93
C LYS A 181 -15.01 6.40 -20.47
N ILE A 182 -13.96 7.23 -20.58
CA ILE A 182 -13.96 8.65 -20.17
C ILE A 182 -13.17 9.49 -21.18
N SER A 183 -13.38 10.81 -21.18
CA SER A 183 -12.58 11.73 -21.99
C SER A 183 -11.15 11.90 -21.42
N LEU A 184 -10.19 12.35 -22.26
CA LEU A 184 -8.84 12.66 -21.79
C LEU A 184 -8.83 13.77 -20.73
N THR A 185 -9.69 14.77 -20.88
CA THR A 185 -9.85 15.84 -19.89
C THR A 185 -10.32 15.30 -18.56
N ASP A 186 -11.32 14.42 -18.57
CA ASP A 186 -11.80 13.79 -17.34
C ASP A 186 -10.74 12.90 -16.69
N ALA A 187 -9.98 12.13 -17.49
CA ALA A 187 -8.87 11.32 -16.99
C ALA A 187 -7.84 12.18 -16.26
N ILE A 188 -7.42 13.31 -16.84
CA ILE A 188 -6.45 14.23 -16.23
C ILE A 188 -6.99 14.81 -14.90
N GLU A 189 -8.25 15.23 -14.87
CA GLU A 189 -8.86 15.76 -13.64
C GLU A 189 -9.02 14.68 -12.56
N GLU A 190 -9.37 13.45 -12.94
CA GLU A 190 -9.40 12.32 -12.00
C GLU A 190 -7.99 11.98 -11.47
N ILE A 191 -6.94 12.02 -12.29
CA ILE A 191 -5.55 11.86 -11.84
C ILE A 191 -5.19 12.92 -10.80
N LYS A 192 -5.46 14.21 -11.06
CA LYS A 192 -5.22 15.29 -10.10
C LYS A 192 -5.97 15.05 -8.79
N LYS A 193 -7.24 14.72 -8.87
CA LYS A 193 -8.11 14.45 -7.71
C LYS A 193 -7.62 13.25 -6.89
N ASN A 194 -7.30 12.13 -7.55
CA ASN A 194 -6.84 10.92 -6.89
C ASN A 194 -5.44 11.08 -6.29
N THR A 195 -4.56 11.87 -6.93
CA THR A 195 -3.27 12.24 -6.36
C THR A 195 -3.41 13.10 -5.10
N ARG A 196 -4.33 14.08 -5.08
CA ARG A 196 -4.65 14.85 -3.86
C ARG A 196 -5.18 13.97 -2.74
N ARG A 197 -6.04 13.00 -3.06
CA ARG A 197 -6.54 12.00 -2.10
C ARG A 197 -5.42 11.11 -1.57
N PHE A 198 -4.49 10.73 -2.43
CA PHE A 198 -3.32 9.95 -2.03
C PHE A 198 -2.43 10.74 -1.07
N ALA A 199 -2.10 11.99 -1.38
CA ALA A 199 -1.34 12.87 -0.51
C ALA A 199 -2.01 13.05 0.88
N LYS A 200 -3.33 13.20 0.93
CA LYS A 200 -4.07 13.24 2.20
C LYS A 200 -3.90 11.94 3.00
N ARG A 201 -3.95 10.78 2.35
CA ARG A 201 -3.72 9.50 3.03
C ARG A 201 -2.30 9.37 3.57
N GLN A 202 -1.28 9.85 2.82
CA GLN A 202 0.11 9.87 3.28
C GLN A 202 0.26 10.71 4.55
N ILE A 203 -0.25 11.93 4.55
CA ILE A 203 -0.19 12.82 5.73
C ILE A 203 -0.85 12.14 6.94
N THR A 204 -2.08 11.63 6.76
CA THR A 204 -2.78 10.93 7.84
C THR A 204 -2.01 9.71 8.35
N TRP A 205 -1.30 9.00 7.49
CA TRP A 205 -0.46 7.87 7.89
C TRP A 205 0.71 8.31 8.76
N PHE A 206 1.47 9.29 8.30
CA PHE A 206 2.69 9.73 8.99
C PHE A 206 2.40 10.52 10.27
N GLN A 207 1.27 11.22 10.35
CA GLN A 207 0.82 11.92 11.57
C GLN A 207 0.46 10.97 12.73
N ARG A 208 0.28 9.67 12.48
CA ARG A 208 0.06 8.68 13.57
C ARG A 208 1.27 8.48 14.46
N ASN A 209 2.46 8.80 13.96
CA ASN A 209 3.69 8.64 14.73
C ASN A 209 4.06 9.98 15.36
N GLU A 210 3.80 10.10 16.66
CA GLU A 210 4.05 11.32 17.44
C GLU A 210 5.55 11.68 17.51
N ALA A 211 6.45 10.72 17.27
CA ALA A 211 7.89 10.98 17.21
C ALA A 211 8.34 11.69 15.93
N THR A 212 7.47 11.86 14.95
CA THR A 212 7.79 12.57 13.70
C THR A 212 7.95 14.06 13.94
N LYS A 213 9.12 14.61 13.64
CA LYS A 213 9.37 16.06 13.66
C LYS A 213 8.97 16.65 12.32
N TRP A 214 7.99 17.56 12.34
CA TRP A 214 7.46 18.18 11.13
C TRP A 214 8.14 19.52 10.86
N PHE A 215 8.51 19.75 9.63
CA PHE A 215 9.12 20.98 9.14
C PHE A 215 8.34 21.53 7.97
N SER A 216 8.16 22.84 7.92
CA SER A 216 7.63 23.50 6.73
C SER A 216 8.63 23.40 5.59
N TYR A 217 8.18 22.98 4.40
CA TYR A 217 9.04 22.91 3.23
C TYR A 217 9.54 24.30 2.76
N GLN A 218 8.99 25.38 3.31
CA GLN A 218 9.40 26.78 3.01
C GLN A 218 10.48 27.29 3.96
N GLU A 219 10.78 26.55 5.03
CA GLU A 219 11.82 26.91 6.01
C GLU A 219 13.17 26.30 5.61
N SER A 220 13.65 26.64 4.43
CA SER A 220 14.99 26.23 3.96
C SER A 220 15.95 27.41 3.91
#